data_7c51f2bafe495e1d10c746fca3e04a7f
#
_entry.id   7c51f2bafe495e1d10c746fca3e04a7f
#
_cell.length_a   1.000
_cell.length_b   1.000
_cell.length_c   1.000
_cell.angle_alpha   90.00
_cell.angle_beta   90.00
_cell.angle_gamma   90.00
#
_symmetry.space_group_name_H-M   'P 1'
#
loop_
_entity.id
_entity.type
_entity.pdbx_description
1 polymer ?
#
loop_
_entity_poly.entity_id
_entity_poly.type
_entity_poly.pdbx_seq_one_letter_code
_entity_poly.pdbx_strand_id
1 'polypeptide(L)'
;MRSQGRRRQAGSPVHVEEEGYMTGLILAIDQGTTSSRAIVFDGALKVVGAGQKEFEQFYPASGWVEHDPEEIWESIIATCRAAIDASGREAREIAAIGITNQRETVVIWEKATGKPIHKAIVWQDRRTAPLCARLKRQGLEKVFTKKTGLLLDPYFSGTKIAWLLDNVKGARKRAEKGELLAGTIDSFLIWRLTGGKVHATDATNASRTLVYNIATNAWDPELLEILRIPAALLPEVKDCAADFGTTDAGLFGAPIRILGVAGDQQAATIGQACFEPGMMKSTYGTGCFALLNTGADLVRSKNRLLTTIAYRLNGKTTYALEGSIFVAGAAVQWLRDGLKVIGHAQRSGELAAKADPTQDVYLVPAFVGLGAPHWDAEARGAIFGLTRNTGPAEFARATLDSVAFQTRDLLDAMKKDWRDGKAKTVLRVDGGMVASDWTMQRLADILDAPVDRPTILETTAMGAAWLAGSKAGVWPKARQFAKAWALDRRFEPVMEDAERRRKLKGWRDAVRRTLTNH
;
A
#
# COMPACT_ATOMS: atom_id res chain seq x y z
N MET A 1 -9.06 -27.70 78.51
CA MET A 1 -9.77 -26.71 77.69
C MET A 1 -9.13 -26.71 76.31
N ARG A 2 -9.88 -27.09 75.29
CA ARG A 2 -9.40 -27.39 73.93
C ARG A 2 -9.39 -26.09 73.08
N SER A 3 -8.25 -25.73 72.47
CA SER A 3 -8.16 -24.68 71.51
C SER A 3 -8.28 -25.28 70.12
N GLN A 4 -9.31 -24.87 69.38
CA GLN A 4 -9.53 -25.24 67.96
C GLN A 4 -8.62 -24.41 67.01
N GLY A 5 -7.74 -25.09 66.30
CA GLY A 5 -6.98 -24.52 65.25
C GLY A 5 -7.84 -24.35 63.96
N ARG A 6 -7.96 -23.14 63.47
CA ARG A 6 -8.53 -22.85 62.14
C ARG A 6 -7.55 -23.25 61.03
N ARG A 7 -7.92 -24.25 60.27
CA ARG A 7 -7.27 -24.56 58.98
C ARG A 7 -7.55 -23.42 57.99
N ARG A 8 -6.50 -22.79 57.45
CA ARG A 8 -6.57 -21.94 56.27
C ARG A 8 -6.79 -22.86 55.07
N GLN A 9 -7.87 -22.65 54.33
CA GLN A 9 -8.07 -23.24 53.02
C GLN A 9 -7.01 -22.68 52.07
N ALA A 10 -6.25 -23.56 51.41
CA ALA A 10 -5.37 -23.24 50.31
C ALA A 10 -6.24 -22.83 49.12
N GLY A 11 -6.02 -21.63 48.61
CA GLY A 11 -6.63 -21.14 47.36
C GLY A 11 -6.25 -22.04 46.20
N SER A 12 -7.26 -22.39 45.40
CA SER A 12 -7.07 -23.11 44.14
C SER A 12 -6.07 -22.35 43.23
N PRO A 13 -5.21 -23.03 42.48
CA PRO A 13 -4.31 -22.39 41.55
C PRO A 13 -5.17 -21.71 40.46
N VAL A 14 -4.94 -20.43 40.27
CA VAL A 14 -5.42 -19.69 39.09
C VAL A 14 -4.84 -20.41 37.91
N HIS A 15 -5.68 -21.05 37.10
CA HIS A 15 -5.32 -21.52 35.79
C HIS A 15 -4.94 -20.29 34.95
N VAL A 16 -3.65 -20.06 34.80
CA VAL A 16 -3.13 -19.24 33.72
C VAL A 16 -3.44 -20.05 32.45
N GLU A 17 -4.42 -19.58 31.64
CA GLU A 17 -4.63 -20.10 30.32
C GLU A 17 -3.27 -19.99 29.58
N GLU A 18 -2.70 -21.13 29.20
CA GLU A 18 -1.53 -21.20 28.33
C GLU A 18 -1.81 -20.33 27.11
N GLU A 19 -0.94 -19.36 26.86
CA GLU A 19 -0.95 -18.56 25.65
C GLU A 19 -0.92 -19.54 24.47
N GLY A 20 -2.07 -19.66 23.77
CA GLY A 20 -2.24 -20.60 22.67
C GLY A 20 -1.20 -20.31 21.59
N TYR A 21 -0.21 -21.18 21.49
CA TYR A 21 0.78 -21.15 20.42
C TYR A 21 0.06 -21.27 19.08
N MET A 22 0.31 -20.32 18.19
CA MET A 22 -0.18 -20.32 16.82
C MET A 22 0.46 -21.46 16.05
N THR A 23 -0.33 -22.32 15.41
CA THR A 23 0.16 -23.62 14.93
C THR A 23 0.04 -23.80 13.41
N GLY A 24 -0.17 -22.74 12.62
CA GLY A 24 -0.39 -22.88 11.20
C GLY A 24 0.60 -22.12 10.34
N LEU A 25 1.14 -22.76 9.29
CA LEU A 25 1.90 -22.10 8.24
C LEU A 25 0.97 -21.32 7.32
N ILE A 26 1.37 -20.10 6.96
CA ILE A 26 0.64 -19.26 6.01
C ILE A 26 1.57 -18.89 4.86
N LEU A 27 1.10 -19.11 3.62
CA LEU A 27 1.76 -18.63 2.42
C LEU A 27 1.20 -17.25 2.05
N ALA A 28 2.02 -16.22 2.08
CA ALA A 28 1.68 -14.89 1.59
C ALA A 28 2.21 -14.71 0.17
N ILE A 29 1.36 -14.26 -0.73
CA ILE A 29 1.69 -13.86 -2.09
C ILE A 29 1.69 -12.33 -2.12
N ASP A 30 2.83 -11.73 -2.44
CA ASP A 30 2.99 -10.28 -2.62
C ASP A 30 3.35 -9.99 -4.09
N GLN A 31 2.35 -9.59 -4.87
CA GLN A 31 2.52 -9.25 -6.27
C GLN A 31 2.78 -7.75 -6.42
N GLY A 32 4.04 -7.36 -6.46
CA GLY A 32 4.49 -5.97 -6.60
C GLY A 32 4.49 -5.46 -8.03
N THR A 33 4.94 -4.21 -8.23
CA THR A 33 5.00 -3.57 -9.55
C THR A 33 6.11 -4.13 -10.43
N THR A 34 7.26 -4.51 -9.84
CA THR A 34 8.45 -4.96 -10.60
C THR A 34 8.81 -6.42 -10.38
N SER A 35 8.25 -7.04 -9.35
CA SER A 35 8.53 -8.43 -8.99
C SER A 35 7.35 -9.04 -8.24
N SER A 36 7.26 -10.35 -8.30
CA SER A 36 6.40 -11.17 -7.43
C SER A 36 7.23 -11.78 -6.33
N ARG A 37 6.66 -11.86 -5.13
CA ARG A 37 7.29 -12.46 -3.96
C ARG A 37 6.30 -13.37 -3.26
N ALA A 38 6.79 -14.48 -2.74
CA ALA A 38 6.02 -15.36 -1.88
C ALA A 38 6.81 -15.64 -0.60
N ILE A 39 6.12 -15.66 0.54
CA ILE A 39 6.73 -15.84 1.86
C ILE A 39 5.88 -16.84 2.64
N VAL A 40 6.52 -17.87 3.21
CA VAL A 40 5.92 -18.76 4.19
C VAL A 40 6.24 -18.23 5.59
N PHE A 41 5.20 -17.96 6.36
CA PHE A 41 5.32 -17.59 7.77
C PHE A 41 4.87 -18.74 8.67
N ASP A 42 5.55 -18.89 9.79
CA ASP A 42 5.14 -19.84 10.85
C ASP A 42 4.15 -19.22 11.86
N GLY A 43 3.71 -20.01 12.82
CA GLY A 43 2.82 -19.55 13.89
C GLY A 43 3.43 -18.50 14.81
N ALA A 44 4.75 -18.33 14.84
CA ALA A 44 5.43 -17.26 15.56
C ALA A 44 5.66 -16.00 14.70
N LEU A 45 4.99 -15.89 13.56
CA LEU A 45 5.10 -14.78 12.57
C LEU A 45 6.50 -14.67 11.94
N LYS A 46 7.33 -15.71 12.02
CA LYS A 46 8.67 -15.71 11.45
C LYS A 46 8.64 -16.19 10.00
N VAL A 47 9.47 -15.59 9.16
CA VAL A 47 9.73 -16.06 7.81
C VAL A 47 10.50 -17.38 7.87
N VAL A 48 9.93 -18.45 7.32
CA VAL A 48 10.56 -19.77 7.25
C VAL A 48 10.91 -20.17 5.82
N GLY A 49 10.38 -19.50 4.81
CA GLY A 49 10.75 -19.68 3.41
C GLY A 49 10.32 -18.47 2.59
N ALA A 50 11.08 -18.14 1.55
CA ALA A 50 10.76 -17.04 0.65
C ALA A 50 11.25 -17.32 -0.77
N GLY A 51 10.52 -16.78 -1.75
CA GLY A 51 10.90 -16.75 -3.15
C GLY A 51 10.57 -15.39 -3.75
N GLN A 52 11.39 -14.92 -4.67
CA GLN A 52 11.17 -13.67 -5.40
C GLN A 52 11.58 -13.82 -6.86
N LYS A 53 10.82 -13.21 -7.77
CA LYS A 53 11.12 -13.20 -9.21
C LYS A 53 10.66 -11.88 -9.81
N GLU A 54 11.56 -11.22 -10.53
CA GLU A 54 11.24 -10.05 -11.35
C GLU A 54 10.54 -10.48 -12.64
N PHE A 55 9.79 -9.55 -13.26
CA PHE A 55 9.14 -9.72 -14.56
C PHE A 55 9.30 -8.44 -15.41
N GLU A 56 9.13 -8.56 -16.71
CA GLU A 56 9.39 -7.48 -17.65
C GLU A 56 8.37 -6.35 -17.54
N GLN A 57 8.88 -5.12 -17.67
CA GLN A 57 8.10 -3.89 -17.73
C GLN A 57 8.06 -3.39 -19.17
N PHE A 58 6.87 -3.14 -19.72
CA PHE A 58 6.71 -2.69 -21.10
C PHE A 58 6.31 -1.22 -21.15
N TYR A 59 6.96 -0.45 -22.02
CA TYR A 59 6.74 0.99 -22.22
C TYR A 59 6.43 1.28 -23.69
N PRO A 60 5.23 0.89 -24.21
CA PRO A 60 4.94 0.94 -25.65
C PRO A 60 4.83 2.36 -26.22
N ALA A 61 4.55 3.36 -25.38
CA ALA A 61 4.52 4.77 -25.74
C ALA A 61 4.85 5.65 -24.52
N SER A 62 5.09 6.94 -24.75
CA SER A 62 5.34 7.88 -23.66
C SER A 62 4.19 7.91 -22.66
N GLY A 63 4.48 7.64 -21.40
CA GLY A 63 3.52 7.57 -20.31
C GLY A 63 2.65 6.30 -20.29
N TRP A 64 2.92 5.32 -21.17
CA TRP A 64 2.25 4.02 -21.16
C TRP A 64 3.11 3.00 -20.40
N VAL A 65 2.47 2.21 -19.54
CA VAL A 65 3.13 1.17 -18.75
C VAL A 65 2.26 -0.07 -18.74
N GLU A 66 2.84 -1.18 -19.17
CA GLU A 66 2.15 -2.46 -19.28
C GLU A 66 2.95 -3.60 -18.65
N HIS A 67 2.23 -4.60 -18.13
CA HIS A 67 2.79 -5.89 -17.72
C HIS A 67 2.16 -7.02 -18.52
N ASP A 68 2.89 -8.11 -18.71
CA ASP A 68 2.31 -9.34 -19.24
C ASP A 68 1.64 -10.12 -18.11
N PRO A 69 0.30 -10.35 -18.15
CA PRO A 69 -0.37 -11.10 -17.10
C PRO A 69 0.09 -12.56 -16.99
N GLU A 70 0.58 -13.14 -18.09
CA GLU A 70 1.11 -14.51 -18.05
C GLU A 70 2.48 -14.54 -17.35
N GLU A 71 3.35 -13.57 -17.56
CA GLU A 71 4.61 -13.46 -16.80
C GLU A 71 4.35 -13.24 -15.30
N ILE A 72 3.35 -12.41 -14.95
CA ILE A 72 2.92 -12.25 -13.56
C ILE A 72 2.48 -13.60 -12.99
N TRP A 73 1.62 -14.34 -13.70
CA TRP A 73 1.15 -15.66 -13.29
C TRP A 73 2.29 -16.66 -13.09
N GLU A 74 3.19 -16.78 -14.06
CA GLU A 74 4.35 -17.68 -13.99
C GLU A 74 5.28 -17.31 -12.83
N SER A 75 5.50 -16.01 -12.60
CA SER A 75 6.32 -15.54 -11.50
C SER A 75 5.70 -15.88 -10.13
N ILE A 76 4.36 -15.79 -10.00
CA ILE A 76 3.65 -16.17 -8.78
C ILE A 76 3.79 -17.68 -8.50
N ILE A 77 3.57 -18.53 -9.50
CA ILE A 77 3.71 -19.97 -9.31
C ILE A 77 5.16 -20.34 -8.96
N ALA A 78 6.14 -19.75 -9.65
CA ALA A 78 7.56 -20.01 -9.39
C ALA A 78 7.96 -19.56 -7.96
N THR A 79 7.54 -18.37 -7.53
CA THR A 79 7.89 -17.86 -6.21
C THR A 79 7.19 -18.62 -5.08
N CYS A 80 5.93 -19.03 -5.27
CA CYS A 80 5.22 -19.86 -4.28
C CYS A 80 5.92 -21.21 -4.08
N ARG A 81 6.28 -21.89 -5.17
CA ARG A 81 7.02 -23.16 -5.10
C ARG A 81 8.36 -22.97 -4.42
N ALA A 82 9.13 -21.95 -4.82
CA ALA A 82 10.41 -21.64 -4.19
C ALA A 82 10.29 -21.33 -2.69
N ALA A 83 9.25 -20.62 -2.27
CA ALA A 83 9.01 -20.33 -0.86
C ALA A 83 8.64 -21.57 -0.05
N ILE A 84 7.81 -22.46 -0.62
CA ILE A 84 7.45 -23.75 0.00
C ILE A 84 8.71 -24.63 0.13
N ASP A 85 9.48 -24.78 -0.94
CA ASP A 85 10.72 -25.57 -0.94
C ASP A 85 11.74 -25.02 0.08
N ALA A 86 11.94 -23.69 0.10
CA ALA A 86 12.86 -23.04 1.04
C ALA A 86 12.44 -23.17 2.51
N SER A 87 11.14 -23.37 2.77
CA SER A 87 10.61 -23.59 4.13
C SER A 87 10.92 -24.99 4.66
N GLY A 88 11.30 -25.95 3.79
CA GLY A 88 11.43 -27.37 4.12
C GLY A 88 10.11 -28.04 4.51
N ARG A 89 8.96 -27.44 4.14
CA ARG A 89 7.61 -27.89 4.46
C ARG A 89 6.87 -28.36 3.21
N GLU A 90 5.83 -29.16 3.41
CA GLU A 90 4.98 -29.60 2.32
C GLU A 90 3.77 -28.65 2.16
N ALA A 91 3.27 -28.51 0.93
CA ALA A 91 2.11 -27.64 0.64
C ALA A 91 0.86 -28.00 1.48
N ARG A 92 0.68 -29.27 1.85
CA ARG A 92 -0.42 -29.73 2.71
C ARG A 92 -0.35 -29.21 4.15
N GLU A 93 0.83 -28.74 4.61
CA GLU A 93 1.01 -28.14 5.94
C GLU A 93 0.62 -26.65 5.96
N ILE A 94 0.42 -26.03 4.78
CA ILE A 94 0.00 -24.64 4.66
C ILE A 94 -1.49 -24.55 4.91
N ALA A 95 -1.88 -23.87 5.99
CA ALA A 95 -3.26 -23.72 6.41
C ALA A 95 -4.08 -22.81 5.47
N ALA A 96 -3.44 -21.77 4.92
CA ALA A 96 -4.09 -20.84 4.01
C ALA A 96 -3.09 -19.99 3.21
N ILE A 97 -3.61 -19.39 2.12
CA ILE A 97 -2.94 -18.36 1.31
C ILE A 97 -3.55 -17.00 1.61
N GLY A 98 -2.68 -15.99 1.80
CA GLY A 98 -3.01 -14.57 1.75
C GLY A 98 -2.43 -13.93 0.49
N ILE A 99 -3.20 -13.09 -0.20
CA ILE A 99 -2.78 -12.39 -1.42
C ILE A 99 -2.76 -10.89 -1.16
N THR A 100 -1.68 -10.26 -1.54
CA THR A 100 -1.59 -8.80 -1.68
C THR A 100 -1.01 -8.47 -3.05
N ASN A 101 -1.37 -7.30 -3.59
CA ASN A 101 -1.03 -6.96 -4.97
C ASN A 101 -0.84 -5.46 -5.15
N GLN A 102 -0.07 -5.09 -6.18
CA GLN A 102 -0.09 -3.74 -6.73
C GLN A 102 -1.53 -3.36 -7.08
N ARG A 103 -2.00 -2.24 -6.53
CA ARG A 103 -3.38 -1.81 -6.72
C ARG A 103 -3.60 -1.22 -8.11
N GLU A 104 -4.85 -1.05 -8.51
CA GLU A 104 -5.34 -0.33 -9.71
C GLU A 104 -4.89 -0.89 -11.06
N THR A 105 -3.91 -1.78 -11.12
CA THR A 105 -3.49 -2.45 -12.36
C THR A 105 -4.58 -3.41 -12.84
N VAL A 106 -4.95 -3.31 -14.12
CA VAL A 106 -6.15 -3.96 -14.67
C VAL A 106 -5.81 -5.05 -15.66
N VAL A 107 -6.48 -6.17 -15.54
CA VAL A 107 -6.52 -7.26 -16.52
C VAL A 107 -7.96 -7.48 -16.98
N ILE A 108 -8.16 -7.70 -18.28
CA ILE A 108 -9.41 -8.26 -18.86
C ILE A 108 -9.04 -9.56 -19.56
N TRP A 109 -9.80 -10.63 -19.28
CA TRP A 109 -9.52 -11.94 -19.83
C TRP A 109 -10.79 -12.67 -20.27
N GLU A 110 -10.64 -13.65 -21.11
CA GLU A 110 -11.71 -14.51 -21.59
C GLU A 110 -12.18 -15.44 -20.48
N LYS A 111 -13.47 -15.44 -20.19
CA LYS A 111 -14.07 -16.29 -19.17
C LYS A 111 -13.87 -17.80 -19.44
N ALA A 112 -13.89 -18.20 -20.71
CA ALA A 112 -13.79 -19.59 -21.09
C ALA A 112 -12.36 -20.17 -21.01
N THR A 113 -11.34 -19.33 -21.28
CA THR A 113 -9.96 -19.80 -21.44
C THR A 113 -8.99 -19.23 -20.40
N GLY A 114 -9.36 -18.12 -19.76
CA GLY A 114 -8.48 -17.33 -18.89
C GLY A 114 -7.44 -16.50 -19.64
N LYS A 115 -7.47 -16.51 -20.98
CA LYS A 115 -6.49 -15.77 -21.78
C LYS A 115 -6.75 -14.25 -21.69
N PRO A 116 -5.74 -13.46 -21.29
CA PRO A 116 -5.85 -12.00 -21.33
C PRO A 116 -6.08 -11.50 -22.76
N ILE A 117 -6.98 -10.51 -22.91
CA ILE A 117 -7.26 -9.91 -24.24
C ILE A 117 -6.25 -8.82 -24.61
N HIS A 118 -5.46 -8.37 -23.64
CA HIS A 118 -4.44 -7.33 -23.76
C HIS A 118 -3.46 -7.46 -22.58
N LYS A 119 -2.27 -6.86 -22.69
CA LYS A 119 -1.37 -6.70 -21.53
C LYS A 119 -2.08 -5.90 -20.42
N ALA A 120 -1.73 -6.17 -19.16
CA ALA A 120 -2.24 -5.44 -18.02
C ALA A 120 -1.83 -3.97 -18.09
N ILE A 121 -2.79 -3.04 -17.93
CA ILE A 121 -2.49 -1.60 -17.86
C ILE A 121 -2.18 -1.25 -16.41
N VAL A 122 -0.92 -0.82 -16.17
CA VAL A 122 -0.37 -0.60 -14.83
C VAL A 122 -0.92 0.69 -14.21
N TRP A 123 -0.93 0.77 -12.89
CA TRP A 123 -1.36 1.94 -12.12
C TRP A 123 -0.62 3.24 -12.49
N GLN A 124 0.63 3.14 -12.94
CA GLN A 124 1.47 4.26 -13.39
C GLN A 124 1.09 4.80 -14.77
N ASP A 125 0.30 4.04 -15.55
CA ASP A 125 -0.04 4.37 -16.94
C ASP A 125 -0.90 5.62 -17.03
N ARG A 126 -0.57 6.50 -17.99
CA ARG A 126 -1.24 7.79 -18.18
C ARG A 126 -2.09 7.87 -19.45
N ARG A 127 -2.26 6.75 -20.21
CA ARG A 127 -3.00 6.75 -21.50
C ARG A 127 -4.44 7.25 -21.40
N THR A 128 -5.06 7.12 -20.22
CA THR A 128 -6.45 7.55 -19.98
C THR A 128 -6.56 8.99 -19.46
N ALA A 129 -5.47 9.75 -19.40
CA ALA A 129 -5.50 11.15 -18.99
C ALA A 129 -6.46 12.03 -19.85
N PRO A 130 -6.57 11.85 -21.19
CA PRO A 130 -7.54 12.57 -21.99
C PRO A 130 -9.00 12.27 -21.61
N LEU A 131 -9.31 11.01 -21.25
CA LEU A 131 -10.63 10.63 -20.75
C LEU A 131 -10.94 11.32 -19.42
N CYS A 132 -10.00 11.29 -18.47
CA CYS A 132 -10.15 11.98 -17.19
C CYS A 132 -10.39 13.49 -17.39
N ALA A 133 -9.60 14.14 -18.26
CA ALA A 133 -9.76 15.56 -18.57
C ALA A 133 -11.14 15.88 -19.19
N ARG A 134 -11.65 15.02 -20.08
CA ARG A 134 -13.00 15.15 -20.65
C ARG A 134 -14.07 15.08 -19.57
N LEU A 135 -14.01 14.07 -18.70
CA LEU A 135 -14.98 13.90 -17.59
C LEU A 135 -14.94 15.08 -16.60
N LYS A 136 -13.75 15.62 -16.31
CA LYS A 136 -13.60 16.83 -15.49
C LYS A 136 -14.27 18.04 -16.12
N ARG A 137 -14.08 18.28 -17.44
CA ARG A 137 -14.76 19.37 -18.15
C ARG A 137 -16.28 19.22 -18.15
N GLN A 138 -16.79 18.00 -18.07
CA GLN A 138 -18.24 17.71 -17.93
C GLN A 138 -18.75 17.89 -16.49
N GLY A 139 -17.89 18.30 -15.54
CA GLY A 139 -18.27 18.52 -14.13
C GLY A 139 -18.42 17.24 -13.31
N LEU A 140 -18.04 16.08 -13.85
CA LEU A 140 -18.29 14.78 -13.23
C LEU A 140 -17.35 14.43 -12.09
N GLU A 141 -16.22 15.15 -11.90
CA GLU A 141 -15.25 14.83 -10.84
C GLU A 141 -15.91 14.80 -9.45
N LYS A 142 -16.87 15.71 -9.17
CA LYS A 142 -17.59 15.72 -7.90
C LYS A 142 -18.42 14.46 -7.66
N VAL A 143 -19.02 13.88 -8.72
CA VAL A 143 -19.79 12.63 -8.64
C VAL A 143 -18.87 11.48 -8.25
N PHE A 144 -17.73 11.33 -8.96
CA PHE A 144 -16.74 10.29 -8.64
C PHE A 144 -16.20 10.46 -7.22
N THR A 145 -15.70 11.64 -6.86
CA THR A 145 -15.11 11.88 -5.53
C THR A 145 -16.11 11.64 -4.40
N LYS A 146 -17.37 12.06 -4.56
CA LYS A 146 -18.41 11.83 -3.56
C LYS A 146 -18.67 10.34 -3.31
N LYS A 147 -18.65 9.51 -4.34
CA LYS A 147 -18.98 8.09 -4.24
C LYS A 147 -17.78 7.22 -3.90
N THR A 148 -16.64 7.48 -4.54
CA THR A 148 -15.46 6.62 -4.44
C THR A 148 -14.40 7.12 -3.44
N GLY A 149 -14.43 8.41 -3.06
CA GLY A 149 -13.36 9.04 -2.30
C GLY A 149 -12.11 9.38 -3.13
N LEU A 150 -12.13 9.10 -4.44
CA LEU A 150 -11.01 9.25 -5.34
C LEU A 150 -11.17 10.47 -6.24
N LEU A 151 -10.06 10.97 -6.78
CA LEU A 151 -10.05 12.00 -7.82
C LEU A 151 -10.22 11.35 -9.19
N LEU A 152 -10.65 12.12 -10.21
CA LEU A 152 -10.60 11.66 -11.60
C LEU A 152 -9.15 11.70 -12.11
N ASP A 153 -8.46 10.59 -11.98
CA ASP A 153 -7.07 10.43 -12.44
C ASP A 153 -6.87 9.08 -13.15
N PRO A 154 -6.03 9.01 -14.18
CA PRO A 154 -5.69 7.75 -14.88
C PRO A 154 -5.04 6.70 -13.95
N TYR A 155 -4.63 7.07 -12.75
CA TYR A 155 -4.14 6.16 -11.73
C TYR A 155 -5.13 5.00 -11.46
N PHE A 156 -6.44 5.27 -11.40
CA PHE A 156 -7.47 4.31 -10.99
C PHE A 156 -7.95 3.41 -12.13
N SER A 157 -8.50 2.23 -11.77
CA SER A 157 -8.81 1.15 -12.72
C SER A 157 -9.90 1.46 -13.74
N GLY A 158 -10.97 2.14 -13.36
CA GLY A 158 -12.19 2.27 -14.17
C GLY A 158 -11.95 2.88 -15.55
N THR A 159 -11.10 3.92 -15.65
CA THR A 159 -10.77 4.53 -16.94
C THR A 159 -9.93 3.61 -17.82
N LYS A 160 -9.10 2.74 -17.24
CA LYS A 160 -8.31 1.72 -17.97
C LYS A 160 -9.22 0.60 -18.51
N ILE A 161 -10.20 0.15 -17.71
CA ILE A 161 -11.22 -0.81 -18.15
C ILE A 161 -11.98 -0.23 -19.35
N ALA A 162 -12.47 1.01 -19.24
CA ALA A 162 -13.19 1.69 -20.33
C ALA A 162 -12.34 1.78 -21.59
N TRP A 163 -11.04 2.12 -21.45
CA TRP A 163 -10.10 2.20 -22.57
C TRP A 163 -9.92 0.83 -23.24
N LEU A 164 -9.71 -0.25 -22.48
CA LEU A 164 -9.57 -1.60 -23.02
C LEU A 164 -10.82 -2.03 -23.80
N LEU A 165 -12.01 -1.77 -23.28
CA LEU A 165 -13.27 -2.09 -23.94
C LEU A 165 -13.46 -1.32 -25.27
N ASP A 166 -12.94 -0.10 -25.35
CA ASP A 166 -13.09 0.74 -26.55
C ASP A 166 -11.96 0.51 -27.60
N ASN A 167 -10.76 0.09 -27.17
CA ASN A 167 -9.59 -0.01 -28.04
C ASN A 167 -9.22 -1.44 -28.45
N VAL A 168 -9.66 -2.46 -27.71
CA VAL A 168 -9.47 -3.86 -28.13
C VAL A 168 -10.65 -4.28 -29.00
N LYS A 169 -10.37 -4.73 -30.21
CA LYS A 169 -11.38 -5.08 -31.23
C LYS A 169 -12.42 -6.08 -30.69
N GLY A 170 -13.67 -5.67 -30.66
CA GLY A 170 -14.81 -6.50 -30.23
C GLY A 170 -14.95 -6.69 -28.72
N ALA A 171 -14.05 -6.17 -27.89
CA ALA A 171 -14.07 -6.38 -26.44
C ALA A 171 -15.37 -5.93 -25.79
N ARG A 172 -15.88 -4.75 -26.13
CA ARG A 172 -17.13 -4.23 -25.58
C ARG A 172 -18.32 -5.16 -25.82
N LYS A 173 -18.53 -5.61 -27.06
CA LYS A 173 -19.61 -6.55 -27.40
C LYS A 173 -19.46 -7.89 -26.67
N ARG A 174 -18.25 -8.39 -26.52
CA ARG A 174 -17.96 -9.63 -25.79
C ARG A 174 -18.22 -9.46 -24.29
N ALA A 175 -17.87 -8.31 -23.72
CA ALA A 175 -18.15 -7.99 -22.31
C ALA A 175 -19.67 -7.90 -22.05
N GLU A 176 -20.43 -7.26 -22.95
CA GLU A 176 -21.91 -7.18 -22.87
C GLU A 176 -22.57 -8.57 -22.95
N LYS A 177 -21.96 -9.53 -23.66
CA LYS A 177 -22.40 -10.92 -23.72
C LYS A 177 -21.94 -11.78 -22.54
N GLY A 178 -21.16 -11.23 -21.60
CA GLY A 178 -20.61 -11.97 -20.46
C GLY A 178 -19.51 -12.97 -20.82
N GLU A 179 -18.84 -12.79 -21.97
CA GLU A 179 -17.73 -13.65 -22.43
C GLU A 179 -16.38 -13.25 -21.81
N LEU A 180 -16.31 -12.05 -21.22
CA LEU A 180 -15.11 -11.50 -20.60
C LEU A 180 -15.29 -11.30 -19.10
N LEU A 181 -14.18 -11.36 -18.36
CA LEU A 181 -14.07 -10.97 -16.97
C LEU A 181 -12.99 -9.90 -16.85
N ALA A 182 -13.13 -9.00 -15.87
CA ALA A 182 -12.13 -8.00 -15.56
C ALA A 182 -11.87 -7.94 -14.05
N GLY A 183 -10.71 -7.44 -13.69
CA GLY A 183 -10.37 -7.17 -12.31
C GLY A 183 -8.99 -6.56 -12.17
N THR A 184 -8.64 -6.26 -10.94
CA THR A 184 -7.27 -5.99 -10.52
C THR A 184 -6.50 -7.30 -10.43
N ILE A 185 -5.20 -7.23 -10.18
CA ILE A 185 -4.32 -8.42 -10.24
C ILE A 185 -4.78 -9.52 -9.29
N ASP A 186 -5.27 -9.17 -8.08
CA ASP A 186 -5.84 -10.15 -7.14
C ASP A 186 -6.96 -10.99 -7.76
N SER A 187 -7.89 -10.35 -8.48
CA SER A 187 -9.01 -11.06 -9.13
C SER A 187 -8.52 -12.04 -10.20
N PHE A 188 -7.54 -11.63 -10.99
CA PHE A 188 -6.93 -12.48 -12.00
C PHE A 188 -6.20 -13.67 -11.36
N LEU A 189 -5.43 -13.42 -10.28
CA LEU A 189 -4.73 -14.48 -9.54
C LEU A 189 -5.70 -15.45 -8.87
N ILE A 190 -6.75 -14.96 -8.20
CA ILE A 190 -7.78 -15.81 -7.57
C ILE A 190 -8.43 -16.70 -8.64
N TRP A 191 -8.80 -16.12 -9.77
CA TRP A 191 -9.42 -16.87 -10.86
C TRP A 191 -8.49 -17.97 -11.39
N ARG A 192 -7.21 -17.64 -11.63
CA ARG A 192 -6.20 -18.61 -12.10
C ARG A 192 -5.88 -19.70 -11.06
N LEU A 193 -5.68 -19.30 -9.80
CA LEU A 193 -5.37 -20.22 -8.69
C LEU A 193 -6.50 -21.21 -8.43
N THR A 194 -7.75 -20.81 -8.62
CA THR A 194 -8.93 -21.65 -8.39
C THR A 194 -9.37 -22.45 -9.63
N GLY A 195 -8.58 -22.43 -10.72
CA GLY A 195 -8.93 -23.12 -11.97
C GLY A 195 -10.20 -22.56 -12.61
N GLY A 196 -10.40 -21.23 -12.57
CA GLY A 196 -11.54 -20.53 -13.18
C GLY A 196 -12.84 -20.59 -12.40
N LYS A 197 -12.84 -21.04 -11.15
CA LYS A 197 -14.05 -21.26 -10.35
C LYS A 197 -14.52 -20.02 -9.59
N VAL A 198 -13.60 -19.12 -9.21
CA VAL A 198 -13.92 -17.93 -8.39
C VAL A 198 -13.44 -16.67 -9.07
N HIS A 199 -14.38 -15.74 -9.32
CA HIS A 199 -14.13 -14.39 -9.79
C HIS A 199 -14.51 -13.42 -8.68
N ALA A 200 -13.54 -13.06 -7.86
CA ALA A 200 -13.73 -12.24 -6.67
C ALA A 200 -12.57 -11.26 -6.48
N THR A 201 -12.83 -10.20 -5.73
CA THR A 201 -11.88 -9.22 -5.21
C THR A 201 -12.22 -8.89 -3.76
N ASP A 202 -11.35 -8.17 -3.07
CA ASP A 202 -11.66 -7.64 -1.75
C ASP A 202 -12.11 -6.16 -1.80
N ALA A 203 -12.66 -5.68 -0.68
CA ALA A 203 -13.16 -4.31 -0.58
C ALA A 203 -12.05 -3.25 -0.76
N THR A 204 -10.79 -3.55 -0.41
CA THR A 204 -9.69 -2.60 -0.55
C THR A 204 -9.28 -2.42 -2.00
N ASN A 205 -9.13 -3.49 -2.77
CA ASN A 205 -8.90 -3.41 -4.22
C ASN A 205 -10.09 -2.80 -4.95
N ALA A 206 -11.32 -3.21 -4.63
CA ALA A 206 -12.53 -2.62 -5.20
C ALA A 206 -12.59 -1.10 -4.99
N SER A 207 -12.22 -0.60 -3.82
CA SER A 207 -12.21 0.84 -3.49
C SER A 207 -11.26 1.66 -4.38
N ARG A 208 -10.32 1.03 -5.09
CA ARG A 208 -9.34 1.70 -5.98
C ARG A 208 -9.77 1.71 -7.44
N THR A 209 -10.93 1.18 -7.75
CA THR A 209 -11.36 0.99 -9.16
C THR A 209 -12.01 2.20 -9.79
N LEU A 210 -12.36 3.25 -9.04
CA LEU A 210 -13.12 4.42 -9.49
C LEU A 210 -14.59 4.11 -9.85
N VAL A 211 -15.05 2.87 -9.66
CA VAL A 211 -16.43 2.45 -9.93
C VAL A 211 -17.11 1.76 -8.72
N TYR A 212 -16.41 1.71 -7.60
CA TYR A 212 -16.94 1.17 -6.35
C TYR A 212 -17.34 2.29 -5.39
N ASN A 213 -18.59 2.26 -4.92
CA ASN A 213 -19.10 3.22 -3.95
C ASN A 213 -18.72 2.77 -2.54
N ILE A 214 -17.76 3.47 -1.93
CA ILE A 214 -17.22 3.11 -0.62
C ILE A 214 -18.18 3.37 0.54
N ALA A 215 -19.25 4.15 0.33
CA ALA A 215 -20.28 4.37 1.35
C ALA A 215 -21.32 3.25 1.39
N THR A 216 -21.67 2.70 0.22
CA THR A 216 -22.64 1.61 0.10
C THR A 216 -21.98 0.23 0.04
N ASN A 217 -20.68 0.18 -0.13
CA ASN A 217 -19.88 -1.05 -0.33
C ASN A 217 -20.39 -1.90 -1.51
N ALA A 218 -20.64 -1.25 -2.65
CA ALA A 218 -21.13 -1.90 -3.87
C ALA A 218 -20.57 -1.23 -5.13
N TRP A 219 -20.53 -1.97 -6.25
CA TRP A 219 -20.34 -1.39 -7.57
C TRP A 219 -21.43 -0.36 -7.83
N ASP A 220 -21.06 0.85 -8.26
CA ASP A 220 -22.01 1.97 -8.41
C ASP A 220 -22.58 2.03 -9.83
N PRO A 221 -23.89 1.85 -10.02
CA PRO A 221 -24.49 1.82 -11.36
C PRO A 221 -24.27 3.10 -12.16
N GLU A 222 -24.34 4.28 -11.53
CA GLU A 222 -24.12 5.55 -12.22
C GLU A 222 -22.67 5.70 -12.72
N LEU A 223 -21.68 5.29 -11.91
CA LEU A 223 -20.28 5.32 -12.32
C LEU A 223 -19.99 4.31 -13.45
N LEU A 224 -20.61 3.14 -13.39
CA LEU A 224 -20.52 2.13 -14.44
C LEU A 224 -21.14 2.63 -15.75
N GLU A 225 -22.29 3.31 -15.69
CA GLU A 225 -22.94 3.93 -16.85
C GLU A 225 -22.07 5.03 -17.48
N ILE A 226 -21.53 5.95 -16.66
CA ILE A 226 -20.64 7.03 -17.12
C ILE A 226 -19.44 6.47 -17.87
N LEU A 227 -18.82 5.41 -17.36
CA LEU A 227 -17.65 4.76 -17.97
C LEU A 227 -18.04 3.67 -18.99
N ARG A 228 -19.34 3.39 -19.15
CA ARG A 228 -19.87 2.36 -20.02
C ARG A 228 -19.27 0.97 -19.74
N ILE A 229 -19.15 0.60 -18.48
CA ILE A 229 -18.61 -0.69 -18.04
C ILE A 229 -19.76 -1.62 -17.69
N PRO A 230 -19.92 -2.78 -18.38
CA PRO A 230 -20.95 -3.76 -18.03
C PRO A 230 -20.69 -4.34 -16.62
N ALA A 231 -21.71 -4.33 -15.77
CA ALA A 231 -21.59 -4.84 -14.39
C ALA A 231 -21.18 -6.32 -14.34
N ALA A 232 -21.63 -7.13 -15.32
CA ALA A 232 -21.29 -8.55 -15.42
C ALA A 232 -19.78 -8.82 -15.64
N LEU A 233 -19.02 -7.80 -16.00
CA LEU A 233 -17.57 -7.87 -16.19
C LEU A 233 -16.81 -7.90 -14.85
N LEU A 234 -17.43 -7.39 -13.76
CA LEU A 234 -16.76 -7.12 -12.49
C LEU A 234 -16.89 -8.29 -11.49
N PRO A 235 -15.87 -8.47 -10.61
CA PRO A 235 -15.85 -9.54 -9.64
C PRO A 235 -16.81 -9.33 -8.47
N GLU A 236 -17.15 -10.41 -7.76
CA GLU A 236 -17.77 -10.33 -6.45
C GLU A 236 -16.83 -9.66 -5.44
N VAL A 237 -17.34 -8.70 -4.64
CA VAL A 237 -16.55 -7.99 -3.63
C VAL A 237 -16.75 -8.61 -2.26
N LYS A 238 -15.69 -9.19 -1.70
CA LYS A 238 -15.69 -9.83 -0.39
C LYS A 238 -14.97 -8.98 0.68
N ASP A 239 -15.11 -9.38 1.94
CA ASP A 239 -14.26 -8.88 3.03
C ASP A 239 -12.79 -9.27 2.79
N CYS A 240 -11.85 -8.52 3.35
CA CYS A 240 -10.41 -8.82 3.20
C CYS A 240 -10.05 -10.20 3.77
N ALA A 241 -10.73 -10.64 4.82
CA ALA A 241 -10.59 -11.96 5.43
C ALA A 241 -11.86 -12.80 5.15
N ALA A 242 -11.91 -13.41 3.96
CA ALA A 242 -13.06 -14.18 3.47
C ALA A 242 -12.59 -15.47 2.77
N ASP A 243 -13.54 -16.30 2.36
CA ASP A 243 -13.26 -17.46 1.52
C ASP A 243 -13.26 -17.05 0.04
N PHE A 244 -12.08 -17.06 -0.58
CA PHE A 244 -11.85 -16.79 -2.00
C PHE A 244 -11.67 -18.08 -2.81
N GLY A 245 -12.00 -19.24 -2.23
CA GLY A 245 -11.87 -20.56 -2.87
C GLY A 245 -10.60 -21.30 -2.48
N THR A 246 -10.33 -22.35 -3.23
CA THR A 246 -9.21 -23.28 -2.97
C THR A 246 -8.41 -23.44 -4.26
N THR A 247 -7.09 -23.48 -4.14
CA THR A 247 -6.19 -23.65 -5.29
C THR A 247 -6.38 -25.01 -5.94
N ASP A 248 -6.10 -25.09 -7.24
CA ASP A 248 -5.94 -26.37 -7.92
C ASP A 248 -4.76 -27.13 -7.30
N ALA A 249 -4.99 -28.40 -6.96
CA ALA A 249 -3.98 -29.25 -6.33
C ALA A 249 -2.71 -29.45 -7.19
N GLY A 250 -2.85 -29.39 -8.52
CA GLY A 250 -1.74 -29.50 -9.46
C GLY A 250 -0.74 -28.35 -9.40
N LEU A 251 -1.11 -27.20 -8.82
CA LEU A 251 -0.22 -26.05 -8.74
C LEU A 251 0.90 -26.24 -7.71
N PHE A 252 0.57 -26.80 -6.53
CA PHE A 252 1.49 -26.89 -5.39
C PHE A 252 1.61 -28.31 -4.81
N GLY A 253 0.93 -29.29 -5.37
CA GLY A 253 0.87 -30.66 -4.87
C GLY A 253 -0.21 -30.94 -3.82
N ALA A 254 -0.90 -29.91 -3.35
CA ALA A 254 -2.06 -30.00 -2.46
C ALA A 254 -3.01 -28.81 -2.69
N PRO A 255 -4.32 -28.96 -2.42
CA PRO A 255 -5.25 -27.85 -2.44
C PRO A 255 -5.05 -26.98 -1.19
N ILE A 256 -4.93 -25.64 -1.37
CA ILE A 256 -4.75 -24.68 -0.28
C ILE A 256 -5.85 -23.63 -0.37
N ARG A 257 -6.51 -23.31 0.75
CA ARG A 257 -7.58 -22.28 0.80
C ARG A 257 -7.00 -20.89 0.66
N ILE A 258 -7.64 -20.02 -0.12
CA ILE A 258 -7.32 -18.58 -0.23
C ILE A 258 -8.26 -17.84 0.72
N LEU A 259 -7.74 -17.29 1.82
CA LEU A 259 -8.54 -16.75 2.91
C LEU A 259 -8.27 -15.29 3.26
N GLY A 260 -7.29 -14.66 2.63
CA GLY A 260 -6.96 -13.25 2.85
C GLY A 260 -6.61 -12.57 1.54
N VAL A 261 -7.18 -11.39 1.29
CA VAL A 261 -6.86 -10.55 0.12
C VAL A 261 -6.90 -9.08 0.53
N ALA A 262 -5.89 -8.32 0.14
CA ALA A 262 -5.89 -6.85 0.28
C ALA A 262 -4.90 -6.21 -0.69
N GLY A 263 -5.19 -4.98 -1.12
CA GLY A 263 -4.21 -4.16 -1.84
C GLY A 263 -2.96 -3.89 -1.00
N ASP A 264 -1.81 -3.68 -1.64
CA ASP A 264 -0.48 -3.62 -1.00
C ASP A 264 -0.39 -2.62 0.17
N GLN A 265 -0.91 -1.41 -0.01
CA GLN A 265 -0.84 -0.38 1.02
C GLN A 265 -1.78 -0.66 2.19
N GLN A 266 -2.91 -1.30 1.94
CA GLN A 266 -3.85 -1.73 2.95
C GLN A 266 -3.33 -2.96 3.71
N ALA A 267 -2.75 -3.92 3.01
CA ALA A 267 -2.07 -5.06 3.62
C ALA A 267 -0.93 -4.58 4.54
N ALA A 268 -0.10 -3.63 4.09
CA ALA A 268 0.94 -3.04 4.93
C ALA A 268 0.37 -2.31 6.17
N THR A 269 -0.79 -1.65 6.05
CA THR A 269 -1.47 -1.03 7.20
C THR A 269 -1.89 -2.07 8.23
N ILE A 270 -2.37 -3.22 7.78
CA ILE A 270 -2.72 -4.37 8.62
C ILE A 270 -1.46 -4.99 9.22
N GLY A 271 -0.42 -5.24 8.44
CA GLY A 271 0.84 -5.83 8.90
C GLY A 271 1.58 -4.95 9.90
N GLN A 272 1.42 -3.64 9.77
CA GLN A 272 1.85 -2.66 10.78
C GLN A 272 0.92 -2.60 12.00
N ALA A 273 -0.11 -3.44 12.07
CA ALA A 273 -1.11 -3.44 13.13
C ALA A 273 -1.73 -2.05 13.40
N CYS A 274 -1.95 -1.25 12.35
CA CYS A 274 -2.58 0.06 12.45
C CYS A 274 -4.12 -0.08 12.53
N PHE A 275 -4.63 -0.72 13.58
CA PHE A 275 -6.06 -1.02 13.74
C PHE A 275 -6.85 0.08 14.44
N GLU A 276 -6.19 0.95 15.20
CA GLU A 276 -6.88 2.01 15.94
C GLU A 276 -6.97 3.29 15.11
N PRO A 277 -8.09 4.04 15.20
CA PRO A 277 -8.19 5.35 14.59
C PRO A 277 -7.06 6.29 15.05
N GLY A 278 -6.50 7.04 14.11
CA GLY A 278 -5.35 7.92 14.36
C GLY A 278 -3.99 7.29 14.14
N MET A 279 -3.89 5.95 14.06
CA MET A 279 -2.65 5.29 13.65
C MET A 279 -2.38 5.53 12.17
N MET A 280 -1.13 5.80 11.86
CA MET A 280 -0.68 6.10 10.51
C MET A 280 0.45 5.16 10.12
N LYS A 281 0.38 4.63 8.91
CA LYS A 281 1.43 3.84 8.27
C LYS A 281 1.99 4.60 7.07
N SER A 282 3.30 4.51 6.84
CA SER A 282 3.93 5.06 5.64
C SER A 282 5.01 4.12 5.12
N THR A 283 4.88 3.74 3.85
CA THR A 283 5.88 2.93 3.14
C THR A 283 6.79 3.82 2.31
N TYR A 284 8.09 3.80 2.59
CA TYR A 284 9.11 4.59 1.92
C TYR A 284 9.91 3.72 0.94
N GLY A 285 9.40 3.59 -0.28
CA GLY A 285 10.04 2.96 -1.43
C GLY A 285 10.57 3.99 -2.42
N THR A 286 10.41 3.75 -3.72
CA THR A 286 10.70 4.73 -4.79
C THR A 286 9.91 6.02 -4.59
N GLY A 287 8.61 5.90 -4.32
CA GLY A 287 7.75 6.94 -3.75
C GLY A 287 7.42 6.62 -2.29
N CYS A 288 6.45 7.34 -1.74
CA CYS A 288 5.92 7.07 -0.41
C CYS A 288 4.39 7.09 -0.45
N PHE A 289 3.78 6.16 0.29
CA PHE A 289 2.33 6.05 0.44
C PHE A 289 1.98 6.02 1.92
N ALA A 290 1.27 7.05 2.37
CA ALA A 290 0.85 7.20 3.75
C ALA A 290 -0.66 6.97 3.88
N LEU A 291 -1.07 6.12 4.83
CA LEU A 291 -2.46 5.84 5.18
C LEU A 291 -2.69 6.17 6.65
N LEU A 292 -3.67 7.04 6.90
CA LEU A 292 -4.17 7.37 8.24
C LEU A 292 -5.50 6.66 8.45
N ASN A 293 -5.55 5.74 9.41
CA ASN A 293 -6.78 5.05 9.81
C ASN A 293 -7.77 6.05 10.43
N THR A 294 -8.97 6.20 9.84
CA THR A 294 -10.05 7.08 10.33
C THR A 294 -11.18 6.29 11.01
N GLY A 295 -11.01 4.98 11.23
CA GLY A 295 -12.03 4.14 11.82
C GLY A 295 -13.27 3.99 10.95
N ALA A 296 -14.44 4.16 11.56
CA ALA A 296 -15.72 4.13 10.84
C ALA A 296 -16.04 5.45 10.12
N ASP A 297 -15.22 6.48 10.28
CA ASP A 297 -15.47 7.79 9.73
C ASP A 297 -15.09 7.85 8.25
N LEU A 298 -16.10 7.96 7.40
CA LEU A 298 -15.93 8.20 5.98
C LEU A 298 -15.59 9.68 5.74
N VAL A 299 -14.33 10.06 5.96
CA VAL A 299 -13.85 11.43 5.81
C VAL A 299 -13.76 11.81 4.34
N ARG A 300 -14.43 12.88 3.93
CA ARG A 300 -14.28 13.47 2.60
C ARG A 300 -13.22 14.56 2.64
N SER A 301 -12.08 14.29 2.02
CA SER A 301 -10.97 15.23 2.02
C SER A 301 -11.32 16.56 1.32
N LYS A 302 -10.98 17.67 1.97
CA LYS A 302 -11.01 19.02 1.40
C LYS A 302 -9.61 19.51 1.01
N ASN A 303 -8.59 18.73 1.36
CA ASN A 303 -7.18 19.03 1.10
C ASN A 303 -6.59 18.09 0.00
N ARG A 304 -7.44 17.58 -0.91
CA ARG A 304 -7.05 16.77 -2.06
C ARG A 304 -6.34 15.46 -1.70
N LEU A 305 -6.59 14.91 -0.51
CA LEU A 305 -6.23 13.55 -0.16
C LEU A 305 -7.26 12.58 -0.73
N LEU A 306 -6.88 11.31 -0.83
CA LEU A 306 -7.82 10.26 -1.21
C LEU A 306 -8.48 9.69 0.04
N THR A 307 -9.76 9.31 -0.07
CA THR A 307 -10.43 8.49 0.93
C THR A 307 -10.56 7.09 0.38
N THR A 308 -10.19 6.09 1.15
CA THR A 308 -10.18 4.69 0.73
C THR A 308 -10.68 3.78 1.83
N ILE A 309 -10.95 2.51 1.51
CA ILE A 309 -11.18 1.48 2.52
C ILE A 309 -9.81 0.98 2.99
N ALA A 310 -9.55 1.09 4.29
CA ALA A 310 -8.36 0.52 4.92
C ALA A 310 -8.45 -1.01 5.00
N TYR A 311 -9.60 -1.51 5.41
CA TYR A 311 -9.97 -2.92 5.39
C TYR A 311 -11.48 -3.07 5.66
N ARG A 312 -12.05 -4.20 5.24
CA ARG A 312 -13.39 -4.63 5.64
C ARG A 312 -13.31 -6.02 6.26
N LEU A 313 -13.73 -6.13 7.51
CA LEU A 313 -13.67 -7.36 8.30
C LEU A 313 -15.02 -7.61 8.98
N ASN A 314 -15.57 -8.82 8.83
CA ASN A 314 -16.87 -9.21 9.38
C ASN A 314 -17.99 -8.21 9.04
N GLY A 315 -18.01 -7.75 7.78
CA GLY A 315 -18.97 -6.78 7.27
C GLY A 315 -18.78 -5.34 7.75
N LYS A 316 -17.76 -5.06 8.58
CA LYS A 316 -17.47 -3.72 9.10
C LYS A 316 -16.34 -3.07 8.29
N THR A 317 -16.63 -1.91 7.70
CA THR A 317 -15.67 -1.12 6.93
C THR A 317 -14.90 -0.18 7.85
N THR A 318 -13.58 -0.20 7.73
CA THR A 318 -12.67 0.79 8.28
C THR A 318 -12.13 1.62 7.14
N TYR A 319 -12.16 2.95 7.28
CA TYR A 319 -11.70 3.90 6.27
C TYR A 319 -10.31 4.43 6.58
N ALA A 320 -9.67 4.99 5.57
CA ALA A 320 -8.42 5.72 5.71
C ALA A 320 -8.38 6.95 4.79
N LEU A 321 -7.64 7.97 5.22
CA LEU A 321 -7.12 9.01 4.33
C LEU A 321 -5.79 8.53 3.77
N GLU A 322 -5.60 8.67 2.45
CA GLU A 322 -4.36 8.31 1.76
C GLU A 322 -3.75 9.52 1.08
N GLY A 323 -2.43 9.65 1.24
CA GLY A 323 -1.62 10.60 0.50
C GLY A 323 -0.42 9.91 -0.14
N SER A 324 -0.06 10.35 -1.35
CA SER A 324 1.05 9.80 -2.12
C SER A 324 2.11 10.85 -2.37
N ILE A 325 3.36 10.50 -2.11
CA ILE A 325 4.57 11.23 -2.48
C ILE A 325 5.21 10.48 -3.64
N PHE A 326 5.32 11.11 -4.81
CA PHE A 326 5.79 10.41 -6.01
C PHE A 326 7.29 10.13 -5.98
N VAL A 327 8.06 10.97 -5.30
CA VAL A 327 9.53 10.90 -5.26
C VAL A 327 10.00 10.90 -3.81
N ALA A 328 10.42 9.72 -3.33
CA ALA A 328 11.05 9.52 -2.03
C ALA A 328 12.43 8.88 -2.23
N GLY A 329 12.55 7.56 -2.22
CA GLY A 329 13.79 6.85 -2.52
C GLY A 329 14.35 7.14 -3.91
N ALA A 330 13.48 7.48 -4.88
CA ALA A 330 13.93 7.93 -6.21
C ALA A 330 14.83 9.18 -6.17
N ALA A 331 14.66 10.08 -5.18
CA ALA A 331 15.55 11.21 -5.00
C ALA A 331 16.96 10.77 -4.54
N VAL A 332 17.05 9.72 -3.73
CA VAL A 332 18.34 9.14 -3.32
C VAL A 332 19.01 8.41 -4.50
N GLN A 333 18.21 7.71 -5.32
CA GLN A 333 18.71 7.09 -6.56
C GLN A 333 19.26 8.16 -7.51
N TRP A 334 18.58 9.30 -7.63
CA TRP A 334 19.04 10.43 -8.44
C TRP A 334 20.37 11.00 -7.93
N LEU A 335 20.60 11.10 -6.61
CA LEU A 335 21.90 11.47 -6.06
C LEU A 335 23.01 10.49 -6.47
N ARG A 336 22.69 9.18 -6.53
CA ARG A 336 23.64 8.13 -6.88
C ARG A 336 23.90 8.09 -8.39
N ASP A 337 22.83 8.01 -9.20
CA ASP A 337 22.92 7.68 -10.62
C ASP A 337 22.98 8.94 -11.51
N GLY A 338 22.24 9.98 -11.15
CA GLY A 338 22.15 11.25 -11.87
C GLY A 338 23.28 12.20 -11.51
N LEU A 339 23.45 12.53 -10.24
CA LEU A 339 24.49 13.45 -9.78
C LEU A 339 25.81 12.76 -9.45
N LYS A 340 25.82 11.44 -9.20
CA LYS A 340 27.00 10.64 -8.84
C LYS A 340 27.74 11.16 -7.58
N VAL A 341 27.00 11.78 -6.64
CA VAL A 341 27.58 12.33 -5.40
C VAL A 341 27.69 11.30 -4.29
N ILE A 342 27.02 10.16 -4.42
CA ILE A 342 27.12 9.00 -3.52
C ILE A 342 27.33 7.72 -4.35
N GLY A 343 28.14 6.78 -3.85
CA GLY A 343 28.32 5.48 -4.50
C GLY A 343 27.21 4.47 -4.17
N HIS A 344 26.62 4.57 -2.99
CA HIS A 344 25.55 3.68 -2.51
C HIS A 344 24.50 4.46 -1.73
N ALA A 345 23.24 4.06 -1.85
CA ALA A 345 22.11 4.73 -1.18
C ALA A 345 22.27 4.78 0.35
N GLN A 346 22.85 3.73 0.95
CA GLN A 346 23.09 3.63 2.39
C GLN A 346 24.00 4.73 2.94
N ARG A 347 24.91 5.28 2.12
CA ARG A 347 25.84 6.36 2.52
C ARG A 347 25.18 7.73 2.55
N SER A 348 23.94 7.88 2.06
CA SER A 348 23.26 9.18 2.00
C SER A 348 23.09 9.81 3.39
N GLY A 349 22.70 9.03 4.40
CA GLY A 349 22.53 9.50 5.78
C GLY A 349 23.85 9.94 6.42
N GLU A 350 24.94 9.17 6.22
CA GLU A 350 26.28 9.52 6.72
C GLU A 350 26.81 10.82 6.10
N LEU A 351 26.54 11.02 4.81
CA LEU A 351 26.93 12.24 4.11
C LEU A 351 26.10 13.44 4.56
N ALA A 352 24.78 13.26 4.69
CA ALA A 352 23.86 14.28 5.18
C ALA A 352 24.20 14.77 6.60
N ALA A 353 24.72 13.89 7.45
CA ALA A 353 25.16 14.23 8.81
C ALA A 353 26.38 15.18 8.84
N LYS A 354 27.14 15.26 7.74
CA LYS A 354 28.32 16.15 7.60
C LYS A 354 27.97 17.53 7.05
N ALA A 355 26.72 17.74 6.65
CA ALA A 355 26.29 19.01 6.07
C ALA A 355 26.33 20.14 7.12
N ASP A 356 26.75 21.32 6.70
CA ASP A 356 26.75 22.53 7.52
C ASP A 356 25.33 22.82 8.03
N PRO A 357 25.10 22.82 9.36
CA PRO A 357 23.77 23.02 9.94
C PRO A 357 23.21 24.43 9.69
N THR A 358 24.07 25.40 9.36
CA THR A 358 23.68 26.79 9.11
C THR A 358 23.15 27.03 7.69
N GLN A 359 23.44 26.11 6.75
CA GLN A 359 22.94 26.21 5.38
C GLN A 359 21.51 25.65 5.25
N ASP A 360 20.60 26.43 4.73
CA ASP A 360 19.22 26.03 4.44
C ASP A 360 19.06 25.76 2.93
N VAL A 361 19.45 24.56 2.51
CA VAL A 361 19.24 24.09 1.15
C VAL A 361 17.98 23.22 1.10
N TYR A 362 17.09 23.49 0.13
CA TYR A 362 15.82 22.78 -0.08
C TYR A 362 15.78 22.18 -1.47
N LEU A 363 15.55 20.86 -1.56
CA LEU A 363 15.22 20.17 -2.80
C LEU A 363 13.71 19.90 -2.82
N VAL A 364 13.01 20.44 -3.82
CA VAL A 364 11.64 20.02 -4.15
C VAL A 364 11.70 18.99 -5.26
N PRO A 365 11.52 17.67 -4.96
CA PRO A 365 11.82 16.60 -5.92
C PRO A 365 10.64 16.32 -6.85
N ALA A 366 10.15 17.34 -7.56
CA ALA A 366 9.03 17.23 -8.48
C ALA A 366 9.45 16.62 -9.84
N PHE A 367 10.20 15.51 -9.85
CA PHE A 367 10.75 14.92 -11.08
C PHE A 367 9.67 14.44 -12.05
N VAL A 368 8.51 14.04 -11.52
CA VAL A 368 7.31 13.61 -12.25
C VAL A 368 6.07 14.41 -11.83
N GLY A 369 6.27 15.66 -11.43
CA GLY A 369 5.25 16.50 -10.80
C GLY A 369 5.18 16.29 -9.29
N LEU A 370 4.27 17.03 -8.64
CA LEU A 370 3.97 16.92 -7.22
C LEU A 370 2.66 16.17 -6.98
N GLY A 371 2.67 15.22 -6.04
CA GLY A 371 1.49 14.50 -5.58
C GLY A 371 0.65 15.28 -4.57
N ALA A 372 -0.05 14.57 -3.71
CA ALA A 372 -0.85 15.18 -2.64
C ALA A 372 0.02 16.00 -1.68
N PRO A 373 -0.49 17.14 -1.17
CA PRO A 373 -1.79 17.75 -1.44
C PRO A 373 -1.81 18.67 -2.67
N HIS A 374 -0.68 18.86 -3.36
CA HIS A 374 -0.52 19.86 -4.42
C HIS A 374 -1.15 19.47 -5.76
N TRP A 375 -0.91 18.22 -6.22
CA TRP A 375 -1.39 17.66 -7.50
C TRP A 375 -1.05 18.54 -8.70
N ASP A 376 0.21 18.89 -8.83
CA ASP A 376 0.75 19.69 -9.94
C ASP A 376 1.62 18.78 -10.82
N ALA A 377 1.06 18.30 -11.93
CA ALA A 377 1.72 17.39 -12.85
C ALA A 377 2.81 18.08 -13.70
N GLU A 378 2.72 19.42 -13.84
CA GLU A 378 3.65 20.23 -14.65
C GLU A 378 4.84 20.74 -13.83
N ALA A 379 4.77 20.72 -12.51
CA ALA A 379 5.89 21.08 -11.65
C ALA A 379 7.12 20.19 -11.95
N ARG A 380 8.30 20.79 -11.90
CA ARG A 380 9.57 20.08 -12.08
C ARG A 380 10.48 20.32 -10.88
N GLY A 381 11.42 19.38 -10.64
CA GLY A 381 12.33 19.46 -9.51
C GLY A 381 13.14 20.74 -9.47
N ALA A 382 13.28 21.33 -8.30
CA ALA A 382 14.02 22.57 -8.09
C ALA A 382 14.84 22.53 -6.79
N ILE A 383 15.95 23.26 -6.76
CA ILE A 383 16.81 23.40 -5.59
C ILE A 383 16.93 24.88 -5.24
N PHE A 384 16.75 25.20 -3.97
CA PHE A 384 16.82 26.56 -3.45
C PHE A 384 17.83 26.69 -2.32
N GLY A 385 18.39 27.89 -2.12
CA GLY A 385 19.31 28.17 -1.02
C GLY A 385 20.76 27.80 -1.30
N LEU A 386 21.16 27.64 -2.57
CA LEU A 386 22.56 27.35 -2.94
C LEU A 386 23.46 28.54 -2.66
N THR A 387 24.64 28.24 -2.11
CA THR A 387 25.76 29.18 -1.90
C THR A 387 27.03 28.60 -2.53
N ARG A 388 28.11 29.38 -2.57
CA ARG A 388 29.40 28.88 -3.06
C ARG A 388 29.95 27.71 -2.21
N ASN A 389 29.45 27.58 -0.98
CA ASN A 389 29.89 26.58 -0.01
C ASN A 389 29.00 25.35 0.01
N THR A 390 27.96 25.30 -0.84
CA THR A 390 27.07 24.15 -0.94
C THR A 390 27.75 23.02 -1.67
N GLY A 391 27.85 21.87 -1.02
CA GLY A 391 28.52 20.67 -1.53
C GLY A 391 27.65 19.41 -1.47
N PRO A 392 28.28 18.24 -1.71
CA PRO A 392 27.58 16.94 -1.71
C PRO A 392 26.81 16.64 -0.41
N ALA A 393 27.31 17.09 0.74
CA ALA A 393 26.68 16.86 2.04
C ALA A 393 25.35 17.61 2.17
N GLU A 394 25.30 18.86 1.71
CA GLU A 394 24.08 19.68 1.70
C GLU A 394 23.05 19.11 0.71
N PHE A 395 23.47 18.63 -0.47
CA PHE A 395 22.59 17.94 -1.41
C PHE A 395 22.02 16.66 -0.81
N ALA A 396 22.84 15.85 -0.13
CA ALA A 396 22.35 14.63 0.52
C ALA A 396 21.33 14.97 1.63
N ARG A 397 21.63 15.98 2.47
CA ARG A 397 20.69 16.43 3.50
C ARG A 397 19.40 16.97 2.92
N ALA A 398 19.45 17.86 1.93
CA ALA A 398 18.28 18.43 1.29
C ALA A 398 17.38 17.35 0.66
N THR A 399 18.00 16.31 0.09
CA THR A 399 17.29 15.16 -0.50
C THR A 399 16.57 14.35 0.56
N LEU A 400 17.20 13.98 1.67
CA LEU A 400 16.55 13.22 2.73
C LEU A 400 15.53 14.07 3.49
N ASP A 401 15.84 15.34 3.77
CA ASP A 401 14.90 16.30 4.38
C ASP A 401 13.64 16.49 3.51
N SER A 402 13.77 16.46 2.17
CA SER A 402 12.61 16.60 1.27
C SER A 402 11.55 15.53 1.49
N VAL A 403 11.94 14.31 1.84
CA VAL A 403 11.01 13.22 2.15
C VAL A 403 10.26 13.51 3.45
N ALA A 404 10.96 13.99 4.47
CA ALA A 404 10.34 14.38 5.74
C ALA A 404 9.38 15.57 5.57
N PHE A 405 9.75 16.57 4.79
CA PHE A 405 8.90 17.73 4.50
C PHE A 405 7.63 17.35 3.74
N GLN A 406 7.74 16.55 2.68
CA GLN A 406 6.57 16.06 1.94
C GLN A 406 5.64 15.23 2.84
N THR A 407 6.21 14.37 3.72
CA THR A 407 5.42 13.62 4.70
C THR A 407 4.71 14.56 5.69
N ARG A 408 5.37 15.66 6.10
CA ARG A 408 4.74 16.69 6.94
C ARG A 408 3.58 17.37 6.24
N ASP A 409 3.71 17.69 4.96
CA ASP A 409 2.62 18.29 4.17
C ASP A 409 1.40 17.36 4.13
N LEU A 410 1.62 16.03 3.94
CA LEU A 410 0.55 15.04 4.01
C LEU A 410 -0.10 14.98 5.40
N LEU A 411 0.70 14.92 6.45
CA LEU A 411 0.20 14.86 7.83
C LEU A 411 -0.60 16.11 8.19
N ASP A 412 -0.13 17.28 7.80
CA ASP A 412 -0.83 18.55 8.02
C ASP A 412 -2.17 18.57 7.26
N ALA A 413 -2.23 18.05 6.03
CA ALA A 413 -3.46 17.91 5.26
C ALA A 413 -4.43 16.90 5.92
N MET A 414 -3.92 15.77 6.37
CA MET A 414 -4.72 14.74 7.07
C MET A 414 -5.31 15.28 8.37
N LYS A 415 -4.53 16.02 9.18
CA LYS A 415 -5.00 16.63 10.43
C LYS A 415 -6.03 17.74 10.20
N LYS A 416 -6.00 18.42 9.06
CA LYS A 416 -7.03 19.41 8.70
C LYS A 416 -8.35 18.76 8.31
N ASP A 417 -8.29 17.61 7.61
CA ASP A 417 -9.48 16.90 7.13
C ASP A 417 -10.14 16.06 8.22
N TRP A 418 -9.34 15.45 9.10
CA TRP A 418 -9.83 14.61 10.19
C TRP A 418 -9.32 15.09 11.54
N ARG A 419 -10.26 15.57 12.35
CA ARG A 419 -10.00 16.15 13.67
C ARG A 419 -10.53 15.25 14.79
N ASP A 420 -10.03 14.05 14.92
CA ASP A 420 -10.18 13.34 16.18
C ASP A 420 -9.08 13.83 17.14
N GLY A 421 -9.42 14.82 17.97
CA GLY A 421 -8.48 15.59 18.81
C GLY A 421 -7.84 14.80 19.96
N LYS A 422 -7.95 13.47 20.00
CA LYS A 422 -7.44 12.62 21.09
C LYS A 422 -6.32 11.66 20.66
N ALA A 423 -6.15 11.38 19.38
CA ALA A 423 -5.16 10.42 18.92
C ALA A 423 -3.78 11.08 18.80
N LYS A 424 -2.82 10.66 19.61
CA LYS A 424 -1.40 10.91 19.34
C LYS A 424 -1.04 10.15 18.08
N THR A 425 -0.72 10.87 17.01
CA THR A 425 -0.28 10.26 15.76
C THR A 425 1.08 9.59 15.99
N VAL A 426 1.12 8.26 15.91
CA VAL A 426 2.37 7.51 15.79
C VAL A 426 2.49 7.09 14.34
N LEU A 427 3.62 7.40 13.72
CA LEU A 427 3.91 6.98 12.35
C LEU A 427 4.67 5.66 12.37
N ARG A 428 4.06 4.59 11.89
CA ARG A 428 4.73 3.31 11.63
C ARG A 428 5.27 3.27 10.22
N VAL A 429 6.54 2.91 10.07
CA VAL A 429 7.27 3.02 8.81
C VAL A 429 7.80 1.68 8.32
N ASP A 430 7.82 1.51 6.98
CA ASP A 430 8.44 0.39 6.29
C ASP A 430 9.00 0.81 4.92
N GLY A 431 9.56 -0.13 4.19
CA GLY A 431 10.21 0.09 2.89
C GLY A 431 11.72 0.35 3.01
N GLY A 432 12.39 0.41 1.86
CA GLY A 432 13.86 0.39 1.81
C GLY A 432 14.55 1.58 2.49
N MET A 433 13.93 2.75 2.57
CA MET A 433 14.54 3.93 3.18
C MET A 433 14.60 3.88 4.71
N VAL A 434 13.80 3.01 5.37
CA VAL A 434 13.73 2.96 6.84
C VAL A 434 15.00 2.36 7.48
N ALA A 435 15.87 1.76 6.67
CA ALA A 435 17.19 1.29 7.12
C ALA A 435 18.10 2.44 7.58
N SER A 436 17.87 3.68 7.15
CA SER A 436 18.64 4.85 7.56
C SER A 436 18.11 5.45 8.85
N ASP A 437 18.80 5.23 9.97
CA ASP A 437 18.45 5.85 11.25
C ASP A 437 18.44 7.38 11.18
N TRP A 438 19.37 7.96 10.41
CA TRP A 438 19.43 9.41 10.21
C TRP A 438 18.12 9.92 9.57
N THR A 439 17.65 9.23 8.52
CA THR A 439 16.42 9.62 7.83
C THR A 439 15.21 9.48 8.75
N MET A 440 15.14 8.41 9.55
CA MET A 440 14.04 8.20 10.49
C MET A 440 14.02 9.24 11.61
N GLN A 441 15.21 9.64 12.12
CA GLN A 441 15.30 10.73 13.09
C GLN A 441 14.85 12.06 12.49
N ARG A 442 15.28 12.39 11.26
CA ARG A 442 14.82 13.62 10.57
C ARG A 442 13.32 13.62 10.32
N LEU A 443 12.78 12.45 10.01
CA LEU A 443 11.33 12.28 9.86
C LEU A 443 10.61 12.62 11.17
N ALA A 444 11.03 12.04 12.31
CA ALA A 444 10.46 12.34 13.62
C ALA A 444 10.56 13.84 13.96
N ASP A 445 11.73 14.44 13.73
CA ASP A 445 12.01 15.85 14.01
C ASP A 445 11.09 16.81 13.23
N ILE A 446 10.93 16.59 11.92
CA ILE A 446 10.14 17.45 11.04
C ILE A 446 8.64 17.23 11.28
N LEU A 447 8.22 15.98 11.52
CA LEU A 447 6.82 15.66 11.82
C LEU A 447 6.37 16.13 13.19
N ASP A 448 7.30 16.33 14.13
CA ASP A 448 7.00 16.54 15.56
C ASP A 448 6.12 15.41 16.12
N ALA A 449 6.52 14.18 15.80
CA ALA A 449 5.79 12.98 16.17
C ALA A 449 6.73 11.76 16.22
N PRO A 450 6.46 10.79 17.10
CA PRO A 450 7.22 9.55 17.14
C PRO A 450 7.14 8.77 15.83
N VAL A 451 8.27 8.20 15.41
CA VAL A 451 8.38 7.30 14.26
C VAL A 451 8.81 5.92 14.74
N ASP A 452 7.98 4.91 14.50
CA ASP A 452 8.18 3.53 14.91
C ASP A 452 8.59 2.65 13.72
N ARG A 453 9.78 2.06 13.79
CA ARG A 453 10.25 1.04 12.85
C ARG A 453 10.03 -0.35 13.44
N PRO A 454 9.36 -1.28 12.73
CA PRO A 454 9.15 -2.64 13.19
C PRO A 454 10.39 -3.51 12.99
N THR A 455 10.47 -4.63 13.73
CA THR A 455 11.48 -5.67 13.51
C THR A 455 11.27 -6.42 12.19
N ILE A 456 10.01 -6.59 11.77
CA ILE A 456 9.64 -7.26 10.52
C ILE A 456 9.33 -6.18 9.48
N LEU A 457 10.17 -6.06 8.46
CA LEU A 457 10.01 -5.07 7.38
C LEU A 457 9.08 -5.55 6.26
N GLU A 458 8.78 -6.86 6.20
CA GLU A 458 7.87 -7.48 5.21
C GLU A 458 6.39 -7.27 5.59
N THR A 459 6.03 -6.05 5.93
CA THR A 459 4.73 -5.70 6.51
C THR A 459 3.57 -5.95 5.55
N THR A 460 3.79 -5.78 4.25
CA THR A 460 2.78 -6.04 3.21
C THR A 460 2.41 -7.51 3.16
N ALA A 461 3.40 -8.39 3.04
CA ALA A 461 3.19 -9.84 3.05
C ALA A 461 2.62 -10.33 4.40
N MET A 462 3.10 -9.77 5.52
CA MET A 462 2.60 -10.06 6.87
C MET A 462 1.12 -9.73 7.02
N GLY A 463 0.67 -8.59 6.47
CA GLY A 463 -0.74 -8.21 6.50
C GLY A 463 -1.64 -9.18 5.74
N ALA A 464 -1.22 -9.60 4.55
CA ALA A 464 -1.94 -10.62 3.78
C ALA A 464 -1.96 -11.97 4.51
N ALA A 465 -0.82 -12.36 5.10
CA ALA A 465 -0.71 -13.57 5.89
C ALA A 465 -1.63 -13.52 7.13
N TRP A 466 -1.66 -12.38 7.84
CA TRP A 466 -2.54 -12.23 9.00
C TRP A 466 -4.02 -12.35 8.63
N LEU A 467 -4.46 -11.75 7.53
CA LEU A 467 -5.83 -11.89 7.04
C LEU A 467 -6.20 -13.36 6.83
N ALA A 468 -5.32 -14.11 6.16
CA ALA A 468 -5.53 -15.52 5.88
C ALA A 468 -5.48 -16.39 7.15
N GLY A 469 -4.47 -16.20 7.99
CA GLY A 469 -4.27 -16.96 9.22
C GLY A 469 -5.34 -16.71 10.27
N SER A 470 -5.79 -15.47 10.41
CA SER A 470 -6.91 -15.08 11.28
C SER A 470 -8.23 -15.69 10.80
N LYS A 471 -8.48 -15.73 9.47
CA LYS A 471 -9.67 -16.35 8.89
C LYS A 471 -9.62 -17.88 8.97
N ALA A 472 -8.44 -18.47 8.84
CA ALA A 472 -8.23 -19.90 9.05
C ALA A 472 -8.37 -20.34 10.52
N GLY A 473 -8.33 -19.37 11.46
CA GLY A 473 -8.39 -19.64 12.90
C GLY A 473 -7.07 -20.16 13.50
N VAL A 474 -5.96 -20.07 12.75
CA VAL A 474 -4.63 -20.53 13.18
C VAL A 474 -3.73 -19.39 13.66
N TRP A 475 -4.14 -18.15 13.43
CA TRP A 475 -3.44 -16.95 13.90
C TRP A 475 -4.38 -16.06 14.74
N PRO A 476 -3.84 -15.18 15.62
CA PRO A 476 -4.64 -14.43 16.58
C PRO A 476 -5.49 -13.36 15.90
N LYS A 477 -6.53 -12.92 16.60
CA LYS A 477 -7.34 -11.76 16.22
C LYS A 477 -6.54 -10.45 16.34
N ALA A 478 -7.05 -9.38 15.74
CA ALA A 478 -6.37 -8.08 15.61
C ALA A 478 -5.73 -7.54 16.91
N ARG A 479 -6.43 -7.63 18.03
CA ARG A 479 -5.91 -7.13 19.33
C ARG A 479 -4.66 -7.89 19.83
N GLN A 480 -4.63 -9.19 19.63
CA GLN A 480 -3.49 -10.03 20.03
C GLN A 480 -2.35 -9.89 19.03
N PHE A 481 -2.66 -9.82 17.72
CA PHE A 481 -1.69 -9.54 16.69
C PHE A 481 -1.01 -8.18 16.90
N ALA A 482 -1.79 -7.13 17.27
CA ALA A 482 -1.23 -5.82 17.57
C ALA A 482 -0.27 -5.83 18.79
N LYS A 483 -0.48 -6.73 19.77
CA LYS A 483 0.45 -6.94 20.89
C LYS A 483 1.73 -7.67 20.46
N ALA A 484 1.64 -8.57 19.48
CA ALA A 484 2.78 -9.29 18.92
C ALA A 484 3.62 -8.43 17.95
N TRP A 485 3.10 -7.27 17.50
CA TRP A 485 3.85 -6.32 16.70
C TRP A 485 5.08 -5.85 17.48
N ALA A 486 6.26 -6.17 16.98
CA ALA A 486 7.50 -5.91 17.67
C ALA A 486 8.16 -4.62 17.14
N LEU A 487 8.47 -3.71 18.06
CA LEU A 487 9.21 -2.50 17.80
C LEU A 487 10.71 -2.81 17.71
N ASP A 488 11.36 -2.46 16.59
CA ASP A 488 12.82 -2.42 16.49
C ASP A 488 13.34 -1.14 17.14
N ARG A 489 12.87 0.01 16.68
CA ARG A 489 13.29 1.29 17.21
C ARG A 489 12.21 2.36 17.09
N ARG A 490 12.08 3.16 18.16
CA ARG A 490 11.32 4.42 18.17
C ARG A 490 12.27 5.59 18.06
N PHE A 491 11.98 6.51 17.15
CA PHE A 491 12.66 7.79 16.99
C PHE A 491 11.73 8.89 17.54
N GLU A 492 12.16 9.51 18.63
CA GLU A 492 11.43 10.65 19.22
C GLU A 492 11.95 11.96 18.62
N PRO A 493 11.09 12.99 18.44
CA PRO A 493 11.54 14.29 17.96
C PRO A 493 12.47 14.96 18.98
N VAL A 494 13.64 15.39 18.51
CA VAL A 494 14.66 16.09 19.33
C VAL A 494 14.99 17.48 18.80
N MET A 495 14.49 17.85 17.60
CA MET A 495 14.71 19.17 17.01
C MET A 495 13.95 20.24 17.77
N GLU A 496 14.63 21.33 18.08
CA GLU A 496 14.02 22.49 18.70
C GLU A 496 12.91 23.08 17.82
N ASP A 497 11.82 23.51 18.46
CA ASP A 497 10.62 24.00 17.78
C ASP A 497 10.89 25.25 16.91
N ALA A 498 11.80 26.13 17.33
CA ALA A 498 12.20 27.29 16.56
C ALA A 498 12.90 26.89 15.24
N GLU A 499 13.80 25.90 15.30
CA GLU A 499 14.47 25.37 14.12
C GLU A 499 13.47 24.68 13.18
N ARG A 500 12.60 23.84 13.72
CA ARG A 500 11.55 23.17 12.94
C ARG A 500 10.67 24.16 12.19
N ARG A 501 10.18 25.22 12.87
CA ARG A 501 9.38 26.27 12.23
C ARG A 501 10.15 27.01 11.13
N ARG A 502 11.43 27.31 11.33
CA ARG A 502 12.27 27.95 10.32
C ARG A 502 12.39 27.08 9.07
N LYS A 503 12.72 25.79 9.25
CA LYS A 503 12.85 24.81 8.15
C LYS A 503 11.56 24.61 7.39
N LEU A 504 10.42 24.46 8.09
CA LEU A 504 9.10 24.34 7.47
C LEU A 504 8.69 25.61 6.70
N LYS A 505 9.07 26.79 7.17
CA LYS A 505 8.85 28.05 6.44
C LYS A 505 9.62 28.07 5.12
N GLY A 506 10.91 27.70 5.15
CA GLY A 506 11.74 27.63 3.95
C GLY A 506 11.24 26.57 2.95
N TRP A 507 10.83 25.40 3.45
CA TRP A 507 10.21 24.37 2.61
C TRP A 507 8.96 24.87 1.88
N ARG A 508 8.02 25.49 2.61
CA ARG A 508 6.80 26.03 2.01
C ARG A 508 7.06 27.10 0.97
N ASP A 509 8.09 27.95 1.18
CA ASP A 509 8.53 28.93 0.20
C ASP A 509 9.12 28.25 -1.05
N ALA A 510 9.94 27.22 -0.88
CA ALA A 510 10.51 26.43 -1.98
C ALA A 510 9.41 25.75 -2.80
N VAL A 511 8.44 25.10 -2.16
CA VAL A 511 7.28 24.48 -2.83
C VAL A 511 6.48 25.53 -3.60
N ARG A 512 6.14 26.66 -2.98
CA ARG A 512 5.38 27.73 -3.63
C ARG A 512 6.06 28.21 -4.92
N ARG A 513 7.40 28.35 -4.92
CA ARG A 513 8.19 28.75 -6.12
C ARG A 513 8.27 27.65 -7.18
N THR A 514 8.01 26.40 -6.83
CA THR A 514 8.05 25.25 -7.73
C THR A 514 6.71 25.02 -8.42
N LEU A 515 5.59 25.38 -7.77
CA LEU A 515 4.24 25.20 -8.32
C LEU A 515 4.05 26.02 -9.61
N THR A 516 3.36 25.43 -10.59
CA THR A 516 3.05 26.05 -11.88
C THR A 516 1.67 26.71 -11.90
N ASN A 517 0.79 26.32 -10.99
CA ASN A 517 -0.55 26.89 -10.82
C ASN A 517 -0.53 27.87 -9.63
N HIS A 518 -0.39 29.13 -9.93
CA HIS A 518 -0.46 30.25 -8.95
C HIS A 518 -1.89 30.71 -8.71
#